data_51caeb6130d6fa9f89781089829505cf
#
_entry.id   51caeb6130d6fa9f89781089829505cf
#
_cell.length_a   1.000
_cell.length_b   1.000
_cell.length_c   1.000
_cell.angle_alpha   90.00
_cell.angle_beta   90.00
_cell.angle_gamma   90.00
#
_symmetry.space_group_name_H-M   'P 1'
#
loop_
_entity.id
_entity.type
_entity.pdbx_description
1 polymer ?
#
loop_
_entity_poly.entity_id
_entity_poly.type
_entity_poly.pdbx_seq_one_letter_code
_entity_poly.pdbx_strand_id
1 'polypeptide(L)'
;MRTIRITGTGSALPGRIVTNKELEQLVETSDEWIRERTGIAERHVSVGETVVTLASEAARKALEQAGKRAEEIDLILVATCSPEQYLPCCACQVQAAIGAVNALAFDVNAACSGFLFALNTADAYLRTGLAENALVIGSEVLSKLVDWTDRGSCILFGDGAGAVVVERCRTESRAVEYSNALPETEKGMQETAEEKRIPAAGILGRALHSDGTGGGVLQCGARELTTPYARTSAAKTDQKQQTDDREHYIQMDGQE
;
A
#
# COMPACT_ATOMS: atom_id res chain seq x y z
N MET A 1 18.87 2.67 -19.99
CA MET A 1 17.49 2.41 -19.52
C MET A 1 17.31 3.13 -18.19
N ARG A 2 16.20 3.83 -17.95
CA ARG A 2 15.95 4.46 -16.64
C ARG A 2 15.37 3.40 -15.71
N THR A 3 15.90 3.28 -14.52
CA THR A 3 15.41 2.36 -13.48
C THR A 3 15.19 3.13 -12.18
N ILE A 4 14.55 2.49 -11.21
CA ILE A 4 14.33 3.06 -9.88
C ILE A 4 15.04 2.21 -8.83
N ARG A 5 15.36 2.82 -7.70
CA ARG A 5 15.98 2.16 -6.55
C ARG A 5 15.29 2.60 -5.26
N ILE A 6 15.02 1.65 -4.38
CA ILE A 6 14.64 1.95 -2.99
C ILE A 6 15.91 2.33 -2.24
N THR A 7 15.91 3.53 -1.63
CA THR A 7 17.06 4.10 -0.94
C THR A 7 16.86 4.23 0.57
N GLY A 8 15.61 4.18 1.02
CA GLY A 8 15.28 4.19 2.42
C GLY A 8 13.94 3.50 2.68
N THR A 9 13.82 2.92 3.86
CA THR A 9 12.61 2.25 4.36
C THR A 9 12.28 2.76 5.76
N GLY A 10 11.01 2.73 6.13
CA GLY A 10 10.56 3.09 7.46
C GLY A 10 9.25 2.40 7.81
N SER A 11 8.99 2.21 9.08
CA SER A 11 7.76 1.62 9.57
C SER A 11 7.28 2.30 10.85
N ALA A 12 5.96 2.25 11.05
CA ALA A 12 5.32 2.69 12.28
C ALA A 12 4.21 1.71 12.66
N LEU A 13 4.14 1.38 13.94
CA LEU A 13 3.14 0.50 14.51
C LEU A 13 2.51 1.18 15.72
N PRO A 14 1.20 1.03 15.95
CA PRO A 14 0.58 1.43 17.21
C PRO A 14 1.24 0.76 18.41
N GLY A 15 1.26 1.46 19.55
CA GLY A 15 1.88 0.93 20.77
C GLY A 15 1.09 -0.20 21.45
N ARG A 16 -0.22 -0.29 21.22
CA ARG A 16 -1.09 -1.33 21.81
C ARG A 16 -0.95 -2.64 21.06
N ILE A 17 -0.52 -3.68 21.78
CA ILE A 17 -0.50 -5.06 21.29
C ILE A 17 -1.71 -5.78 21.86
N VAL A 18 -2.46 -6.47 21.01
CA VAL A 18 -3.58 -7.34 21.36
C VAL A 18 -3.19 -8.78 21.06
N THR A 19 -3.18 -9.61 22.08
CA THR A 19 -2.84 -11.04 21.98
C THR A 19 -4.05 -11.89 21.60
N ASN A 20 -3.81 -13.12 21.13
CA ASN A 20 -4.89 -14.07 20.88
C ASN A 20 -5.69 -14.38 22.15
N LYS A 21 -5.04 -14.42 23.32
CA LYS A 21 -5.72 -14.63 24.62
C LYS A 21 -6.70 -13.52 24.98
N GLU A 22 -6.45 -12.29 24.51
CA GLU A 22 -7.42 -11.20 24.69
C GLU A 22 -8.63 -11.38 23.76
N LEU A 23 -8.42 -11.90 22.56
CA LEU A 23 -9.52 -12.21 21.63
C LEU A 23 -10.41 -13.36 22.14
N GLU A 24 -9.87 -14.31 22.88
CA GLU A 24 -10.66 -15.37 23.54
C GLU A 24 -11.73 -14.82 24.51
N GLN A 25 -11.56 -13.57 24.96
CA GLN A 25 -12.53 -12.89 25.82
C GLN A 25 -13.65 -12.19 25.02
N LEU A 26 -13.46 -12.02 23.72
CA LEU A 26 -14.41 -11.32 22.85
C LEU A 26 -15.22 -12.29 21.99
N VAL A 27 -14.58 -13.35 21.48
CA VAL A 27 -15.17 -14.33 20.58
C VAL A 27 -14.75 -15.74 20.95
N GLU A 28 -15.54 -16.74 20.56
CA GLU A 28 -15.22 -18.16 20.77
C GLU A 28 -14.06 -18.60 19.88
N THR A 29 -12.84 -18.54 20.41
CA THR A 29 -11.59 -18.88 19.69
C THR A 29 -10.52 -19.38 20.68
N SER A 30 -9.34 -19.74 20.17
CA SER A 30 -8.15 -20.04 21.00
C SER A 30 -6.87 -19.59 20.31
N ASP A 31 -5.80 -19.35 21.09
CA ASP A 31 -4.47 -19.02 20.54
C ASP A 31 -3.99 -20.10 19.56
N GLU A 32 -4.18 -21.38 19.91
CA GLU A 32 -3.81 -22.51 19.06
C GLU A 32 -4.55 -22.46 17.72
N TRP A 33 -5.89 -22.31 17.77
CA TRP A 33 -6.73 -22.26 16.58
C TRP A 33 -6.37 -21.11 15.63
N ILE A 34 -6.09 -19.92 16.19
CA ILE A 34 -5.68 -18.74 15.39
C ILE A 34 -4.32 -18.98 14.74
N ARG A 35 -3.34 -19.48 15.49
CA ARG A 35 -1.97 -19.75 14.99
C ARG A 35 -1.94 -20.81 13.91
N GLU A 36 -2.69 -21.88 14.05
CA GLU A 36 -2.74 -22.95 13.05
C GLU A 36 -3.27 -22.45 11.70
N ARG A 37 -4.23 -21.52 11.70
CA ARG A 37 -4.86 -20.99 10.50
C ARG A 37 -4.18 -19.79 9.88
N THR A 38 -3.58 -18.95 10.70
CA THR A 38 -3.10 -17.63 10.26
C THR A 38 -1.63 -17.40 10.53
N GLY A 39 -1.02 -18.14 11.46
CA GLY A 39 0.31 -17.89 11.99
C GLY A 39 0.38 -16.67 12.95
N ILE A 40 -0.73 -15.96 13.17
CA ILE A 40 -0.75 -14.71 13.94
C ILE A 40 -0.76 -15.01 15.42
N ALA A 41 0.21 -14.44 16.16
CA ALA A 41 0.31 -14.52 17.60
C ALA A 41 -0.33 -13.31 18.31
N GLU A 42 -0.16 -12.14 17.70
CA GLU A 42 -0.57 -10.84 18.23
C GLU A 42 -0.73 -9.84 17.09
N ARG A 43 -1.41 -8.74 17.33
CA ARG A 43 -1.58 -7.63 16.38
C ARG A 43 -1.45 -6.30 17.09
N HIS A 44 -0.94 -5.31 16.38
CA HIS A 44 -0.96 -3.93 16.81
C HIS A 44 -2.32 -3.31 16.49
N VAL A 45 -2.90 -2.59 17.44
CA VAL A 45 -4.21 -1.94 17.31
C VAL A 45 -4.10 -0.50 17.76
N SER A 46 -4.57 0.42 16.94
CA SER A 46 -4.59 1.84 17.25
C SER A 46 -5.51 2.13 18.46
N VAL A 47 -5.03 2.99 19.34
CA VAL A 47 -5.78 3.55 20.47
C VAL A 47 -5.86 5.08 20.37
N GLY A 48 -5.53 5.63 19.21
CA GLY A 48 -5.53 7.07 18.94
C GLY A 48 -4.68 7.46 17.75
N GLU A 49 -3.83 6.54 17.28
CA GLU A 49 -3.07 6.72 16.05
C GLU A 49 -4.01 6.69 14.85
N THR A 50 -3.70 7.47 13.83
CA THR A 50 -4.45 7.55 12.58
C THR A 50 -3.61 7.04 11.41
N VAL A 51 -4.25 6.76 10.27
CA VAL A 51 -3.52 6.45 9.02
C VAL A 51 -2.46 7.50 8.74
N VAL A 52 -2.81 8.79 8.93
CA VAL A 52 -1.89 9.91 8.65
C VAL A 52 -0.73 9.96 9.66
N THR A 53 -0.98 9.73 10.95
CA THR A 53 0.10 9.77 11.96
C THR A 53 1.08 8.63 11.79
N LEU A 54 0.59 7.41 11.54
CA LEU A 54 1.42 6.24 11.25
C LEU A 54 2.21 6.41 9.95
N ALA A 55 1.53 6.86 8.88
CA ALA A 55 2.17 7.14 7.59
C ALA A 55 3.28 8.18 7.72
N SER A 56 3.03 9.27 8.47
CA SER A 56 4.01 10.34 8.67
C SER A 56 5.22 9.89 9.48
N GLU A 57 5.03 9.01 10.46
CA GLU A 57 6.13 8.44 11.23
C GLU A 57 6.97 7.49 10.37
N ALA A 58 6.33 6.58 9.62
CA ALA A 58 7.01 5.68 8.69
C ALA A 58 7.79 6.48 7.63
N ALA A 59 7.18 7.56 7.10
CA ALA A 59 7.78 8.45 6.13
C ALA A 59 9.06 9.11 6.65
N ARG A 60 9.04 9.67 7.86
CA ARG A 60 10.23 10.31 8.47
C ARG A 60 11.38 9.32 8.62
N LYS A 61 11.09 8.09 9.08
CA LYS A 61 12.12 7.03 9.19
C LYS A 61 12.70 6.63 7.83
N ALA A 62 11.86 6.54 6.79
CA ALA A 62 12.31 6.25 5.44
C ALA A 62 13.19 7.37 4.87
N LEU A 63 12.82 8.63 5.09
CA LEU A 63 13.61 9.80 4.70
C LEU A 63 14.96 9.85 5.43
N GLU A 64 14.97 9.60 6.74
CA GLU A 64 16.19 9.54 7.55
C GLU A 64 17.14 8.46 7.01
N GLN A 65 16.64 7.25 6.76
CA GLN A 65 17.44 6.15 6.22
C GLN A 65 17.97 6.46 4.81
N ALA A 66 17.18 7.16 3.99
CA ALA A 66 17.59 7.58 2.64
C ALA A 66 18.59 8.76 2.67
N GLY A 67 18.77 9.44 3.80
CA GLY A 67 19.54 10.69 3.91
C GLY A 67 18.89 11.84 3.11
N LYS A 68 17.56 11.84 2.99
CA LYS A 68 16.79 12.83 2.23
C LYS A 68 16.03 13.77 3.15
N ARG A 69 15.97 15.04 2.75
CA ARG A 69 15.06 16.01 3.34
C ARG A 69 13.68 15.91 2.68
N ALA A 70 12.64 16.26 3.39
CA ALA A 70 11.28 16.17 2.89
C ALA A 70 11.05 17.03 1.63
N GLU A 71 11.71 18.20 1.55
CA GLU A 71 11.60 19.14 0.42
C GLU A 71 12.22 18.60 -0.88
N GLU A 72 13.00 17.51 -0.81
CA GLU A 72 13.59 16.84 -1.97
C GLU A 72 12.66 15.79 -2.58
N ILE A 73 11.49 15.56 -1.98
CA ILE A 73 10.49 14.63 -2.49
C ILE A 73 9.58 15.35 -3.48
N ASP A 74 9.45 14.76 -4.68
CA ASP A 74 8.62 15.29 -5.77
C ASP A 74 7.25 14.63 -5.84
N LEU A 75 7.10 13.43 -5.27
CA LEU A 75 5.87 12.65 -5.32
C LEU A 75 5.65 11.90 -4.01
N ILE A 76 4.44 12.00 -3.44
CA ILE A 76 3.97 11.21 -2.30
C ILE A 76 2.75 10.42 -2.73
N LEU A 77 2.81 9.11 -2.57
CA LEU A 77 1.69 8.18 -2.76
C LEU A 77 1.38 7.47 -1.45
N VAL A 78 0.14 7.58 -0.98
CA VAL A 78 -0.34 6.81 0.16
C VAL A 78 -1.34 5.77 -0.32
N ALA A 79 -1.02 4.50 -0.12
CA ALA A 79 -1.93 3.39 -0.34
C ALA A 79 -2.70 3.13 0.94
N THR A 80 -4.02 3.34 0.90
CA THR A 80 -4.92 3.09 2.04
C THR A 80 -6.35 2.86 1.57
N CYS A 81 -7.08 2.00 2.29
CA CYS A 81 -8.52 1.82 2.19
C CYS A 81 -9.26 2.23 3.48
N SER A 82 -8.52 2.68 4.50
CA SER A 82 -9.06 3.06 5.81
C SER A 82 -8.79 4.53 6.20
N PRO A 83 -8.99 5.51 5.30
CA PRO A 83 -8.75 6.91 5.65
C PRO A 83 -9.73 7.38 6.74
N GLU A 84 -9.31 8.35 7.54
CA GLU A 84 -10.18 9.00 8.54
C GLU A 84 -11.22 9.89 7.90
N GLN A 85 -10.93 10.42 6.72
CA GLN A 85 -11.81 11.36 6.00
C GLN A 85 -11.57 11.28 4.50
N TYR A 86 -12.58 11.66 3.72
CA TYR A 86 -12.46 11.66 2.27
C TYR A 86 -11.62 12.83 1.74
N LEU A 87 -11.64 13.98 2.39
CA LEU A 87 -10.97 15.21 2.00
C LEU A 87 -10.43 15.96 3.23
N PRO A 88 -9.18 16.48 3.17
CA PRO A 88 -8.19 16.22 2.13
C PRO A 88 -7.70 14.76 2.16
N CYS A 89 -7.13 14.25 1.06
CA CYS A 89 -6.60 12.89 1.01
C CYS A 89 -5.42 12.69 1.98
N CYS A 90 -5.16 11.44 2.38
CA CYS A 90 -4.11 11.11 3.34
C CYS A 90 -2.73 11.60 2.88
N ALA A 91 -2.41 11.44 1.60
CA ALA A 91 -1.11 11.88 1.06
C ALA A 91 -0.88 13.38 1.22
N CYS A 92 -1.92 14.22 1.01
CA CYS A 92 -1.81 15.67 1.25
C CYS A 92 -1.62 16.00 2.74
N GLN A 93 -2.25 15.26 3.63
CA GLN A 93 -2.08 15.44 5.07
C GLN A 93 -0.67 15.02 5.51
N VAL A 94 -0.15 13.90 4.99
CA VAL A 94 1.23 13.46 5.23
C VAL A 94 2.22 14.48 4.69
N GLN A 95 2.01 14.98 3.47
CA GLN A 95 2.82 16.03 2.85
C GLN A 95 3.00 17.22 3.79
N ALA A 96 1.89 17.74 4.33
CA ALA A 96 1.89 18.84 5.28
C ALA A 96 2.60 18.47 6.59
N ALA A 97 2.32 17.28 7.13
CA ALA A 97 2.86 16.80 8.40
C ALA A 97 4.38 16.61 8.39
N ILE A 98 4.96 16.24 7.25
CA ILE A 98 6.43 16.02 7.12
C ILE A 98 7.15 17.21 6.49
N GLY A 99 6.43 18.21 5.97
CA GLY A 99 7.01 19.40 5.33
C GLY A 99 7.48 19.19 3.89
N ALA A 100 6.94 18.21 3.16
CA ALA A 100 7.32 17.92 1.78
C ALA A 100 6.65 18.89 0.78
N VAL A 101 6.91 20.16 0.92
CA VAL A 101 6.21 21.29 0.26
C VAL A 101 6.24 21.26 -1.27
N ASN A 102 7.20 20.55 -1.86
CA ASN A 102 7.38 20.45 -3.31
C ASN A 102 6.69 19.24 -3.93
N ALA A 103 6.19 18.33 -3.11
CA ALA A 103 5.68 17.05 -3.60
C ALA A 103 4.27 17.16 -4.20
N LEU A 104 4.04 16.50 -5.32
CA LEU A 104 2.71 16.09 -5.76
C LEU A 104 2.22 14.98 -4.83
N ALA A 105 0.99 15.05 -4.32
CA ALA A 105 0.49 14.11 -3.33
C ALA A 105 -0.93 13.62 -3.64
N PHE A 106 -1.14 12.30 -3.66
CA PHE A 106 -2.46 11.69 -3.81
C PHE A 106 -2.50 10.25 -3.27
N ASP A 107 -3.71 9.78 -2.96
CA ASP A 107 -3.95 8.44 -2.45
C ASP A 107 -4.19 7.44 -3.58
N VAL A 108 -3.86 6.17 -3.30
CA VAL A 108 -4.16 5.01 -4.14
C VAL A 108 -4.96 4.02 -3.30
N ASN A 109 -6.16 3.65 -3.77
CA ASN A 109 -6.94 2.59 -3.13
C ASN A 109 -6.99 1.36 -4.06
N ALA A 110 -6.29 0.32 -3.64
CA ALA A 110 -6.33 -1.01 -4.24
C ALA A 110 -6.17 -2.09 -3.15
N ALA A 111 -6.76 -1.83 -1.98
CA ALA A 111 -6.76 -2.69 -0.80
C ALA A 111 -5.37 -3.29 -0.51
N CYS A 112 -5.28 -4.61 -0.26
CA CYS A 112 -4.04 -5.31 0.10
C CYS A 112 -2.92 -5.18 -0.96
N SER A 113 -3.26 -4.92 -2.22
CA SER A 113 -2.30 -4.68 -3.30
C SER A 113 -1.92 -3.22 -3.48
N GLY A 114 -2.52 -2.31 -2.71
CA GLY A 114 -2.37 -0.86 -2.85
C GLY A 114 -0.93 -0.37 -2.90
N PHE A 115 -0.08 -0.89 -2.00
CA PHE A 115 1.34 -0.53 -1.97
C PHE A 115 2.08 -0.89 -3.28
N LEU A 116 1.81 -2.07 -3.86
CA LEU A 116 2.42 -2.47 -5.13
C LEU A 116 1.92 -1.61 -6.30
N PHE A 117 0.65 -1.25 -6.32
CA PHE A 117 0.11 -0.34 -7.32
C PHE A 117 0.70 1.07 -7.18
N ALA A 118 0.82 1.58 -5.94
CA ALA A 118 1.48 2.86 -5.68
C ALA A 118 2.95 2.84 -6.10
N LEU A 119 3.69 1.76 -5.80
CA LEU A 119 5.09 1.60 -6.23
C LEU A 119 5.22 1.59 -7.76
N ASN A 120 4.31 0.91 -8.47
CA ASN A 120 4.30 0.92 -9.94
C ASN A 120 3.94 2.29 -10.51
N THR A 121 3.05 3.01 -9.85
CA THR A 121 2.71 4.40 -10.23
C THR A 121 3.92 5.30 -10.05
N ALA A 122 4.60 5.22 -8.90
CA ALA A 122 5.84 5.96 -8.66
C ALA A 122 6.91 5.66 -9.71
N ASP A 123 7.11 4.38 -10.06
CA ASP A 123 8.07 3.99 -11.11
C ASP A 123 7.73 4.62 -12.47
N ALA A 124 6.45 4.73 -12.83
CA ALA A 124 6.04 5.41 -14.05
C ALA A 124 6.40 6.90 -14.04
N TYR A 125 6.14 7.60 -12.93
CA TYR A 125 6.52 9.02 -12.77
C TYR A 125 8.05 9.21 -12.82
N LEU A 126 8.79 8.36 -12.14
CA LEU A 126 10.26 8.43 -12.11
C LEU A 126 10.87 8.12 -13.48
N ARG A 127 10.39 7.09 -14.19
CA ARG A 127 10.90 6.73 -15.53
C ARG A 127 10.60 7.79 -16.59
N THR A 128 9.45 8.43 -16.51
CA THR A 128 9.08 9.51 -17.43
C THR A 128 9.81 10.81 -17.14
N GLY A 129 10.38 10.96 -15.93
CA GLY A 129 11.07 12.17 -15.49
C GLY A 129 10.14 13.24 -14.94
N LEU A 130 8.89 12.88 -14.62
CA LEU A 130 7.96 13.76 -13.91
C LEU A 130 8.33 13.91 -12.44
N ALA A 131 9.10 12.97 -11.88
CA ALA A 131 9.67 13.00 -10.54
C ALA A 131 11.10 12.40 -10.56
N GLU A 132 11.93 12.83 -9.64
CA GLU A 132 13.27 12.25 -9.37
C GLU A 132 13.25 11.40 -8.09
N ASN A 133 12.50 11.84 -7.07
CA ASN A 133 12.37 11.19 -5.76
C ASN A 133 10.90 11.02 -5.40
N ALA A 134 10.50 9.81 -5.05
CA ALA A 134 9.15 9.51 -4.61
C ALA A 134 9.15 8.88 -3.22
N LEU A 135 8.14 9.18 -2.44
CA LEU A 135 7.82 8.53 -1.17
C LEU A 135 6.55 7.71 -1.36
N VAL A 136 6.66 6.40 -1.22
CA VAL A 136 5.54 5.46 -1.36
C VAL A 136 5.25 4.86 0.00
N ILE A 137 4.00 4.98 0.44
CA ILE A 137 3.56 4.63 1.79
C ILE A 137 2.36 3.69 1.69
N GLY A 138 2.34 2.60 2.45
CA GLY A 138 1.15 1.84 2.78
C GLY A 138 0.82 2.12 4.24
N SER A 139 -0.40 2.53 4.54
CA SER A 139 -0.81 2.80 5.92
C SER A 139 -2.27 2.46 6.12
N GLU A 140 -2.54 1.67 7.16
CA GLU A 140 -3.89 1.22 7.47
C GLU A 140 -4.17 1.27 8.96
N VAL A 141 -5.39 1.64 9.31
CA VAL A 141 -6.02 1.43 10.62
C VAL A 141 -7.28 0.60 10.39
N LEU A 142 -7.08 -0.69 10.12
CA LEU A 142 -8.18 -1.62 9.80
C LEU A 142 -9.00 -2.00 11.02
N SER A 143 -8.42 -1.88 12.22
CA SER A 143 -9.11 -2.18 13.49
C SER A 143 -10.43 -1.42 13.68
N LYS A 144 -10.58 -0.25 13.05
CA LYS A 144 -11.83 0.55 13.06
C LYS A 144 -12.91 0.06 12.10
N LEU A 145 -12.54 -0.83 11.17
CA LEU A 145 -13.43 -1.43 10.16
C LEU A 145 -13.76 -2.89 10.47
N VAL A 146 -13.18 -3.46 11.52
CA VAL A 146 -13.40 -4.85 11.95
C VAL A 146 -14.59 -4.93 12.87
N ASP A 147 -15.48 -5.89 12.63
CA ASP A 147 -16.46 -6.33 13.63
C ASP A 147 -15.75 -7.23 14.64
N TRP A 148 -15.52 -6.71 15.84
CA TRP A 148 -14.83 -7.44 16.92
C TRP A 148 -15.68 -8.56 17.53
N THR A 149 -16.91 -8.76 17.07
CA THR A 149 -17.76 -9.90 17.43
C THR A 149 -17.78 -10.99 16.36
N ASP A 150 -17.20 -10.72 15.19
CA ASP A 150 -17.04 -11.71 14.13
C ASP A 150 -15.69 -12.41 14.24
N ARG A 151 -15.71 -13.70 14.64
CA ARG A 151 -14.51 -14.54 14.73
C ARG A 151 -13.75 -14.68 13.41
N GLY A 152 -14.46 -14.61 12.27
CA GLY A 152 -13.88 -14.81 10.96
C GLY A 152 -12.93 -13.68 10.56
N SER A 153 -13.23 -12.45 10.94
CA SER A 153 -12.47 -11.25 10.55
C SER A 153 -11.60 -10.69 11.67
N CYS A 154 -12.05 -10.67 12.94
CA CYS A 154 -11.34 -9.99 14.03
C CYS A 154 -9.94 -10.58 14.34
N ILE A 155 -9.69 -11.82 13.97
CA ILE A 155 -8.40 -12.49 14.19
C ILE A 155 -7.31 -12.11 13.18
N LEU A 156 -7.67 -11.50 12.03
CA LEU A 156 -6.80 -11.32 10.87
C LEU A 156 -6.16 -9.94 10.78
N PHE A 157 -6.86 -8.90 11.24
CA PHE A 157 -6.49 -7.53 10.94
C PHE A 157 -5.78 -6.85 12.11
N GLY A 158 -4.90 -5.94 11.77
CA GLY A 158 -4.20 -5.02 12.65
C GLY A 158 -3.86 -3.73 11.92
N ASP A 159 -3.12 -2.85 12.59
CA ASP A 159 -2.82 -1.51 12.14
C ASP A 159 -1.33 -1.29 12.00
N GLY A 160 -0.94 -0.44 11.05
CA GLY A 160 0.45 -0.08 10.85
C GLY A 160 0.69 0.68 9.56
N ALA A 161 1.92 1.14 9.41
CA ALA A 161 2.41 1.79 8.20
C ALA A 161 3.82 1.34 7.83
N GLY A 162 4.05 1.27 6.52
CA GLY A 162 5.36 1.10 5.93
C GLY A 162 5.60 2.13 4.83
N ALA A 163 6.82 2.65 4.72
CA ALA A 163 7.18 3.63 3.72
C ALA A 163 8.51 3.29 3.05
N VAL A 164 8.64 3.65 1.78
CA VAL A 164 9.92 3.59 1.06
C VAL A 164 10.18 4.90 0.32
N VAL A 165 11.43 5.33 0.34
CA VAL A 165 11.94 6.36 -0.57
C VAL A 165 12.46 5.66 -1.82
N VAL A 166 11.98 6.11 -2.98
CA VAL A 166 12.33 5.57 -4.29
C VAL A 166 12.95 6.68 -5.13
N GLU A 167 14.13 6.41 -5.67
CA GLU A 167 14.85 7.37 -6.50
C GLU A 167 14.98 6.89 -7.93
N ARG A 168 14.97 7.84 -8.85
CA ARG A 168 15.34 7.57 -10.24
C ARG A 168 16.84 7.36 -10.37
N CYS A 169 17.23 6.19 -10.86
CA CYS A 169 18.62 5.92 -11.20
C CYS A 169 18.86 6.14 -12.69
N ARG A 170 19.88 6.90 -13.02
CA ARG A 170 20.49 6.85 -14.35
C ARG A 170 21.42 5.65 -14.36
N THR A 171 21.09 4.62 -15.14
CA THR A 171 22.10 3.62 -15.48
C THR A 171 23.13 4.33 -16.34
N GLU A 172 24.26 4.72 -15.77
CA GLU A 172 25.44 4.98 -16.59
C GLU A 172 25.71 3.67 -17.32
N SER A 173 25.52 3.68 -18.62
CA SER A 173 26.04 2.62 -19.47
C SER A 173 27.55 2.71 -19.36
N ARG A 174 28.15 1.93 -18.46
CA ARG A 174 29.56 1.61 -18.58
C ARG A 174 29.66 0.90 -19.92
N ALA A 175 30.04 1.64 -20.94
CA ALA A 175 30.60 1.05 -22.14
C ALA A 175 31.82 0.25 -21.67
N VAL A 176 31.68 -1.06 -21.58
CA VAL A 176 32.83 -1.93 -21.57
C VAL A 176 33.36 -1.77 -22.99
N GLU A 177 34.41 -0.98 -23.12
CA GLU A 177 35.26 -1.02 -24.33
C GLU A 177 35.82 -2.43 -24.40
N TYR A 178 35.14 -3.29 -25.15
CA TYR A 178 35.78 -4.49 -25.64
C TYR A 178 36.87 -4.02 -26.62
N SER A 179 38.12 -4.11 -26.21
CA SER A 179 39.25 -3.99 -27.12
C SER A 179 39.03 -5.03 -28.21
N ASN A 180 38.82 -4.56 -29.44
CA ASN A 180 38.77 -5.39 -30.63
C ASN A 180 40.16 -5.96 -30.88
N ALA A 181 40.45 -7.10 -30.27
CA ALA A 181 41.51 -7.98 -30.67
C ALA A 181 40.89 -9.38 -30.85
N LEU A 182 40.14 -9.55 -31.94
CA LEU A 182 39.81 -10.88 -32.44
C LEU A 182 40.82 -11.27 -33.53
N PRO A 183 41.36 -12.49 -33.49
CA PRO A 183 42.16 -13.01 -34.61
C PRO A 183 41.25 -13.20 -35.83
N GLU A 184 41.77 -12.79 -36.99
CA GLU A 184 41.13 -12.99 -38.29
C GLU A 184 41.02 -14.50 -38.61
N THR A 185 39.89 -15.13 -38.28
CA THR A 185 39.41 -16.31 -39.02
C THR A 185 37.97 -16.64 -38.55
N GLU A 186 37.07 -16.47 -39.43
CA GLU A 186 35.79 -17.10 -39.69
C GLU A 186 34.70 -16.08 -40.00
N LYS A 187 34.55 -15.83 -41.29
CA LYS A 187 33.37 -15.23 -41.91
C LYS A 187 32.22 -16.23 -41.84
N GLY A 188 31.17 -15.90 -41.11
CA GLY A 188 29.91 -16.63 -41.22
C GLY A 188 29.08 -16.53 -39.96
N MET A 189 27.96 -15.83 -40.08
CA MET A 189 26.85 -15.64 -39.12
C MET A 189 27.03 -14.49 -38.12
N GLN A 190 26.77 -13.28 -38.58
CA GLN A 190 26.33 -12.19 -37.73
C GLN A 190 24.89 -12.45 -37.28
N GLU A 191 24.70 -13.19 -36.20
CA GLU A 191 23.56 -12.97 -35.34
C GLU A 191 23.85 -11.74 -34.51
N THR A 192 23.12 -10.67 -34.76
CA THR A 192 23.10 -9.49 -33.87
C THR A 192 22.45 -9.88 -32.58
N ALA A 193 23.24 -10.42 -31.64
CA ALA A 193 22.85 -10.55 -30.26
C ALA A 193 22.73 -9.14 -29.69
N GLU A 194 21.51 -8.59 -29.72
CA GLU A 194 21.12 -7.44 -28.94
C GLU A 194 21.21 -7.88 -27.48
N GLU A 195 22.39 -7.73 -26.88
CA GLU A 195 22.61 -7.99 -25.46
C GLU A 195 21.63 -7.10 -24.68
N LYS A 196 20.53 -7.68 -24.24
CA LYS A 196 19.61 -7.05 -23.28
C LYS A 196 20.39 -6.80 -22.01
N ARG A 197 20.97 -5.61 -21.88
CA ARG A 197 21.63 -5.17 -20.66
C ARG A 197 20.60 -5.13 -19.54
N ILE A 198 20.63 -6.11 -18.65
CA ILE A 198 19.84 -6.13 -17.43
C ILE A 198 20.40 -5.02 -16.53
N PRO A 199 19.61 -4.07 -16.07
CA PRO A 199 20.08 -3.06 -15.13
C PRO A 199 20.59 -3.75 -13.87
N ALA A 200 21.73 -3.29 -13.33
CA ALA A 200 22.37 -3.89 -12.14
C ALA A 200 21.48 -3.81 -10.87
N ALA A 201 20.50 -2.93 -10.85
CA ALA A 201 19.52 -2.78 -9.77
C ALA A 201 18.22 -2.16 -10.32
N GLY A 202 17.09 -2.46 -9.67
CA GLY A 202 15.79 -1.86 -9.98
C GLY A 202 14.68 -2.89 -10.15
N ILE A 203 13.52 -2.46 -10.61
CA ILE A 203 12.41 -3.35 -10.94
C ILE A 203 12.72 -4.06 -12.26
N LEU A 204 12.97 -5.36 -12.19
CA LEU A 204 13.36 -6.19 -13.34
C LEU A 204 12.15 -6.71 -14.11
N GLY A 205 11.00 -6.90 -13.44
CA GLY A 205 9.78 -7.43 -14.05
C GLY A 205 8.56 -7.05 -13.22
N ARG A 206 7.39 -7.13 -13.86
CA ARG A 206 6.08 -6.86 -13.24
C ARG A 206 5.07 -7.86 -13.73
N ALA A 207 4.20 -8.29 -12.82
CA ALA A 207 2.98 -9.00 -13.12
C ALA A 207 1.87 -8.36 -12.29
N LEU A 208 0.97 -7.63 -12.93
CA LEU A 208 -0.16 -6.96 -12.30
C LEU A 208 -1.44 -7.47 -12.96
N HIS A 209 -2.37 -7.91 -12.14
CA HIS A 209 -3.67 -8.38 -12.59
C HIS A 209 -4.74 -7.97 -11.57
N SER A 210 -5.97 -7.80 -12.04
CA SER A 210 -7.14 -7.56 -11.19
C SER A 210 -8.32 -8.35 -11.73
N ASP A 211 -9.08 -8.95 -10.83
CA ASP A 211 -10.33 -9.62 -11.13
C ASP A 211 -11.47 -8.97 -10.33
N GLY A 212 -12.22 -8.12 -10.99
CA GLY A 212 -13.37 -7.42 -10.39
C GLY A 212 -14.59 -8.32 -10.16
N THR A 213 -14.61 -9.56 -10.69
CA THR A 213 -15.74 -10.49 -10.52
C THR A 213 -15.77 -11.09 -9.13
N GLY A 214 -14.61 -11.14 -8.44
CA GLY A 214 -14.46 -11.64 -7.08
C GLY A 214 -14.85 -10.66 -5.97
N GLY A 215 -15.41 -9.49 -6.29
CA GLY A 215 -15.67 -8.43 -5.30
C GLY A 215 -16.59 -8.79 -4.14
N GLY A 216 -17.40 -9.86 -4.27
CA GLY A 216 -18.29 -10.31 -3.20
C GLY A 216 -17.63 -11.10 -2.06
N VAL A 217 -16.39 -11.63 -2.27
CA VAL A 217 -15.73 -12.49 -1.29
C VAL A 217 -15.02 -11.71 -0.17
N LEU A 218 -14.69 -10.44 -0.41
CA LEU A 218 -14.13 -9.54 0.59
C LEU A 218 -14.62 -8.12 0.30
N GLN A 219 -15.42 -7.59 1.20
CA GLN A 219 -16.03 -6.27 1.04
C GLN A 219 -16.14 -5.52 2.36
N CYS A 220 -16.21 -4.21 2.27
CA CYS A 220 -16.52 -3.31 3.37
C CYS A 220 -17.38 -2.18 2.80
N GLY A 221 -18.62 -2.08 3.23
CA GLY A 221 -19.57 -1.08 2.76
C GLY A 221 -19.13 0.34 3.14
N ALA A 222 -19.38 1.30 2.25
CA ALA A 222 -19.28 2.71 2.60
C ALA A 222 -20.53 3.12 3.39
N ARG A 223 -20.41 4.17 4.21
CA ARG A 223 -21.57 4.76 4.87
C ARG A 223 -22.57 5.24 3.82
N GLU A 224 -23.86 5.01 4.06
CA GLU A 224 -24.92 5.50 3.19
C GLU A 224 -24.78 7.01 2.95
N LEU A 225 -24.68 7.37 1.67
CA LEU A 225 -24.69 8.76 1.24
C LEU A 225 -26.15 9.14 0.94
N THR A 226 -26.84 9.76 1.89
CA THR A 226 -28.14 10.33 1.63
C THR A 226 -28.02 11.69 0.94
N THR A 227 -28.71 11.87 -0.17
CA THR A 227 -28.81 13.14 -0.88
C THR A 227 -30.26 13.54 -1.05
N PRO A 228 -30.62 14.83 -0.88
CA PRO A 228 -32.00 15.28 -1.10
C PRO A 228 -32.47 15.10 -2.54
N TYR A 229 -31.57 14.82 -3.45
CA TYR A 229 -31.83 14.57 -4.87
C TYR A 229 -31.86 13.08 -5.24
N ALA A 230 -31.60 12.17 -4.28
CA ALA A 230 -31.77 10.74 -4.53
C ALA A 230 -33.23 10.48 -4.87
N ARG A 231 -33.49 9.94 -6.09
CA ARG A 231 -34.84 9.46 -6.43
C ARG A 231 -35.14 8.28 -5.52
N THR A 232 -36.01 8.49 -4.56
CA THR A 232 -36.62 7.39 -3.80
C THR A 232 -37.52 6.63 -4.78
N SER A 233 -36.98 5.62 -5.45
CA SER A 233 -37.75 4.68 -6.27
C SER A 233 -38.34 3.57 -5.42
N ALA A 234 -38.81 3.86 -4.24
CA ALA A 234 -39.66 2.95 -3.48
C ALA A 234 -40.56 3.76 -2.58
N ALA A 235 -41.85 3.46 -2.68
CA ALA A 235 -42.84 3.91 -1.72
C ALA A 235 -42.31 3.72 -0.29
N LYS A 236 -42.42 4.76 0.52
CA LYS A 236 -42.19 4.68 1.96
C LYS A 236 -43.02 3.55 2.51
N THR A 237 -42.49 2.37 2.60
CA THR A 237 -42.91 1.41 3.60
C THR A 237 -42.30 1.89 4.91
N ASP A 238 -43.14 2.29 5.84
CA ASP A 238 -42.80 2.54 7.24
C ASP A 238 -42.27 1.24 7.89
N GLN A 239 -41.10 0.82 7.48
CA GLN A 239 -40.30 -0.07 8.27
C GLN A 239 -39.04 0.72 8.61
N LYS A 240 -38.87 1.03 9.91
CA LYS A 240 -37.54 1.21 10.48
C LYS A 240 -36.74 -0.03 10.07
N GLN A 241 -36.14 0.02 8.89
CA GLN A 241 -35.07 -0.88 8.56
C GLN A 241 -33.99 -0.54 9.59
N GLN A 242 -33.87 -1.39 10.61
CA GLN A 242 -32.59 -1.55 11.27
C GLN A 242 -31.62 -1.86 10.14
N THR A 243 -30.89 -0.84 9.69
CA THR A 243 -29.71 -1.02 8.84
C THR A 243 -28.85 -1.98 9.64
N ASP A 244 -28.59 -3.15 9.08
CA ASP A 244 -27.67 -4.09 9.70
C ASP A 244 -26.30 -3.40 9.68
N ASP A 245 -25.88 -2.85 10.82
CA ASP A 245 -24.63 -2.10 10.98
C ASP A 245 -23.42 -2.91 10.49
N ARG A 246 -23.59 -4.23 10.29
CA ARG A 246 -22.57 -5.13 9.76
C ARG A 246 -22.12 -4.81 8.35
N GLU A 247 -22.93 -4.17 7.51
CA GLU A 247 -22.53 -3.75 6.16
C GLU A 247 -21.36 -2.75 6.15
N HIS A 248 -21.13 -2.05 7.26
CA HIS A 248 -20.06 -1.07 7.41
C HIS A 248 -18.74 -1.66 7.90
N TYR A 249 -18.72 -2.95 8.23
CA TYR A 249 -17.53 -3.67 8.66
C TYR A 249 -17.01 -4.56 7.54
N ILE A 250 -15.75 -4.97 7.70
CA ILE A 250 -15.12 -5.93 6.79
C ILE A 250 -15.88 -7.25 6.86
N GLN A 251 -16.39 -7.69 5.72
CA GLN A 251 -17.06 -8.97 5.54
C GLN A 251 -16.21 -9.84 4.62
N MET A 252 -16.01 -11.08 5.02
CA MET A 252 -15.27 -12.08 4.26
C MET A 252 -16.12 -13.33 4.10
N ASP A 253 -16.24 -13.82 2.86
CA ASP A 253 -16.78 -15.16 2.59
C ASP A 253 -15.61 -16.16 2.70
N GLY A 254 -15.39 -16.62 3.93
CA GLY A 254 -14.39 -17.64 4.22
C GLY A 254 -15.00 -19.02 3.98
N GLN A 255 -14.57 -19.72 2.95
CA GLN A 255 -14.81 -21.15 2.92
C GLN A 255 -13.96 -21.81 4.02
N GLU A 256 -14.61 -22.60 4.88
CA GLU A 256 -13.98 -23.38 5.94
C GLU A 256 -12.92 -24.37 5.42
#